data_d37e423b7bc046080170cf3e7ee7355a
#
_entry.id   d37e423b7bc046080170cf3e7ee7355a
#
_cell.length_a   1.000
_cell.length_b   1.000
_cell.length_c   1.000
_cell.angle_alpha   90.00
_cell.angle_beta   90.00
_cell.angle_gamma   90.00
#
_symmetry.space_group_name_H-M   'P 1'
#
loop_
_entity.id
_entity.type
_entity.pdbx_description
1 polymer ?
#
loop_
_entity_poly.entity_id
_entity_poly.type
_entity_poly.pdbx_seq_one_letter_code
_entity_poly.pdbx_strand_id
1 'polypeptide(L)'
;MVAASSCQPLTPRRATWLVLRREEKRTEAEAQQLAQLRVQHAELGEGIDLAQAFATLVRQRQPEGLDPWLKRATASPLEALRRFAAGLYEDYAAVKAGVTLRWSSGPVEGHINRLKMLKRQMFGRAHLDLLSRRFVLAPRSQPTQAARPREPAQRPAVAA
;
A
#
# COMPACT_ATOMS: atom_id res chain seq x y z
N MET A 1 1.53 -19.62 32.69
CA MET A 1 2.41 -19.82 31.52
C MET A 1 2.00 -18.83 30.45
N VAL A 2 2.73 -17.73 30.31
CA VAL A 2 2.47 -16.71 29.31
C VAL A 2 3.09 -17.19 28.01
N ALA A 3 2.27 -17.44 27.00
CA ALA A 3 2.71 -17.85 25.68
C ALA A 3 3.65 -16.75 25.12
N ALA A 4 4.90 -17.08 24.90
CA ALA A 4 5.88 -16.25 24.23
C ALA A 4 5.36 -16.01 22.81
N SER A 5 4.74 -14.86 22.59
CA SER A 5 4.41 -14.37 21.25
C SER A 5 5.71 -14.34 20.44
N SER A 6 5.83 -15.20 19.46
CA SER A 6 6.96 -15.25 18.54
C SER A 6 7.04 -13.90 17.82
N CYS A 7 7.87 -13.02 18.36
CA CYS A 7 8.17 -11.72 17.77
C CYS A 7 8.94 -11.97 16.48
N GLN A 8 8.23 -12.08 15.37
CA GLN A 8 8.87 -12.18 14.06
C GLN A 8 9.69 -10.90 13.82
N PRO A 9 10.93 -11.02 13.33
CA PRO A 9 11.78 -9.87 13.08
C PRO A 9 11.07 -8.89 12.10
N LEU A 10 11.06 -7.62 12.48
CA LEU A 10 10.41 -6.57 11.72
C LEU A 10 11.27 -6.20 10.51
N THR A 11 10.95 -6.75 9.35
CA THR A 11 11.62 -6.35 8.11
C THR A 11 11.17 -4.95 7.69
N PRO A 12 11.99 -4.17 6.96
CA PRO A 12 11.61 -2.83 6.49
C PRO A 12 10.29 -2.81 5.72
N ARG A 13 10.05 -3.81 4.89
CA ARG A 13 8.79 -3.95 4.13
C ARG A 13 7.58 -4.17 5.05
N ARG A 14 7.75 -4.98 6.08
CA ARG A 14 6.68 -5.23 7.08
C ARG A 14 6.43 -3.97 7.92
N ALA A 15 7.48 -3.26 8.31
CA ALA A 15 7.35 -2.00 9.03
C ALA A 15 6.57 -0.95 8.22
N THR A 16 6.92 -0.76 6.95
CA THR A 16 6.19 0.16 6.06
C THR A 16 4.71 -0.22 5.93
N TRP A 17 4.43 -1.51 5.74
CA TRP A 17 3.06 -1.98 5.65
C TRP A 17 2.29 -1.74 6.96
N LEU A 18 2.92 -1.96 8.11
CA LEU A 18 2.35 -1.72 9.43
C LEU A 18 2.04 -0.24 9.66
N VAL A 19 2.95 0.65 9.27
CA VAL A 19 2.78 2.11 9.37
C VAL A 19 1.60 2.57 8.52
N LEU A 20 1.49 2.07 7.27
CA LEU A 20 0.46 2.51 6.32
C LEU A 20 -0.90 1.81 6.52
N ARG A 21 -0.96 0.74 7.31
CA ARG A 21 -2.21 0.04 7.61
C ARG A 21 -3.13 0.92 8.43
N ARG A 22 -4.44 0.91 8.10
CA ARG A 22 -5.46 1.65 8.87
C ARG A 22 -5.50 1.15 10.31
N GLU A 23 -5.67 2.06 11.24
CA GLU A 23 -5.68 1.79 12.68
C GLU A 23 -6.74 0.73 13.05
N GLU A 24 -7.95 0.84 12.49
CA GLU A 24 -9.07 -0.08 12.74
C GLU A 24 -8.78 -1.53 12.26
N LYS A 25 -7.77 -1.69 11.40
CA LYS A 25 -7.38 -3.00 10.84
C LYS A 25 -6.13 -3.58 11.47
N ARG A 26 -5.51 -2.87 12.43
CA ARG A 26 -4.35 -3.36 13.15
C ARG A 26 -4.79 -4.33 14.25
N THR A 27 -4.01 -5.37 14.43
CA THR A 27 -4.13 -6.23 15.61
C THR A 27 -3.46 -5.56 16.82
N GLU A 28 -3.81 -5.96 18.05
CA GLU A 28 -3.18 -5.46 19.26
C GLU A 28 -1.65 -5.63 19.25
N ALA A 29 -1.17 -6.79 18.79
CA ALA A 29 0.27 -7.06 18.67
C ALA A 29 0.96 -6.10 17.68
N GLU A 30 0.31 -5.75 16.59
CA GLU A 30 0.80 -4.78 15.59
C GLU A 30 0.83 -3.35 16.16
N ALA A 31 -0.18 -2.98 16.92
CA ALA A 31 -0.24 -1.68 17.59
C ALA A 31 0.87 -1.55 18.64
N GLN A 32 1.13 -2.60 19.43
CA GLN A 32 2.21 -2.66 20.39
C GLN A 32 3.58 -2.57 19.72
N GLN A 33 3.82 -3.29 18.62
CA GLN A 33 5.06 -3.20 17.85
C GLN A 33 5.31 -1.77 17.34
N LEU A 34 4.27 -1.09 16.86
CA LEU A 34 4.37 0.28 16.38
C LEU A 34 4.66 1.26 17.54
N ALA A 35 4.03 1.05 18.69
CA ALA A 35 4.28 1.84 19.89
C ALA A 35 5.73 1.67 20.39
N GLN A 36 6.25 0.45 20.38
CA GLN A 36 7.64 0.18 20.73
C GLN A 36 8.62 0.90 19.80
N LEU A 37 8.39 0.89 18.49
CA LEU A 37 9.23 1.62 17.52
C LEU A 37 9.25 3.12 17.80
N ARG A 38 8.12 3.71 18.17
CA ARG A 38 8.01 5.14 18.51
C ARG A 38 8.80 5.49 19.76
N VAL A 39 8.80 4.60 20.75
CA VAL A 39 9.53 4.82 22.02
C VAL A 39 11.04 4.65 21.84
N GLN A 40 11.46 3.65 21.05
CA GLN A 40 12.88 3.36 20.85
C GLN A 40 13.61 4.43 20.03
N HIS A 41 12.91 5.06 19.09
CA HIS A 41 13.46 6.03 18.15
C HIS A 41 12.51 7.21 17.95
N ALA A 42 12.74 8.31 18.64
CA ALA A 42 11.88 9.50 18.59
C ALA A 42 11.74 10.06 17.16
N GLU A 43 12.83 10.07 16.39
CA GLU A 43 12.81 10.51 14.98
C GLU A 43 11.92 9.63 14.11
N LEU A 44 11.95 8.29 14.33
CA LEU A 44 11.03 7.36 13.65
C LEU A 44 9.58 7.57 14.07
N GLY A 45 9.35 7.95 15.33
CA GLY A 45 8.03 8.31 15.84
C GLY A 45 7.40 9.43 15.01
N GLU A 46 8.13 10.53 14.83
CA GLU A 46 7.70 11.64 14.00
C GLU A 46 7.48 11.23 12.54
N GLY A 47 8.39 10.41 12.01
CA GLY A 47 8.25 9.87 10.66
C GLY A 47 7.02 9.00 10.45
N ILE A 48 6.68 8.17 11.44
CA ILE A 48 5.47 7.35 11.45
C ILE A 48 4.22 8.26 11.45
N ASP A 49 4.22 9.29 12.28
CA ASP A 49 3.09 10.22 12.39
C ASP A 49 2.88 11.01 11.09
N LEU A 50 3.96 11.48 10.46
CA LEU A 50 3.90 12.14 9.16
C LEU A 50 3.41 11.20 8.06
N ALA A 51 3.89 9.95 8.02
CA ALA A 51 3.45 8.96 7.04
C ALA A 51 1.97 8.61 7.19
N GLN A 52 1.48 8.45 8.43
CA GLN A 52 0.08 8.18 8.72
C GLN A 52 -0.83 9.37 8.39
N ALA A 53 -0.38 10.58 8.73
CA ALA A 53 -1.09 11.81 8.39
C ALA A 53 -1.24 11.96 6.87
N PHE A 54 -0.17 11.73 6.10
CA PHE A 54 -0.23 11.76 4.64
C PHE A 54 -1.17 10.69 4.08
N ALA A 55 -1.07 9.47 4.58
CA ALA A 55 -1.96 8.38 4.15
C ALA A 55 -3.45 8.69 4.43
N THR A 56 -3.74 9.36 5.55
CA THR A 56 -5.09 9.81 5.91
C THR A 56 -5.56 10.93 4.99
N LEU A 57 -4.72 11.94 4.77
CA LEU A 57 -4.98 13.06 3.87
C LEU A 57 -5.36 12.57 2.45
N VAL A 58 -4.59 11.64 1.91
CA VAL A 58 -4.85 11.09 0.57
C VAL A 58 -6.13 10.24 0.56
N ARG A 59 -6.35 9.41 1.58
CA ARG A 59 -7.53 8.53 1.66
C ARG A 59 -8.84 9.29 1.87
N GLN A 60 -8.79 10.33 2.67
CA GLN A 60 -9.95 11.16 3.01
C GLN A 60 -10.12 12.34 2.06
N ARG A 61 -9.16 12.54 1.15
CA ARG A 61 -9.16 13.65 0.18
C ARG A 61 -9.31 15.01 0.86
N GLN A 62 -8.36 15.32 1.74
CA GLN A 62 -8.33 16.56 2.50
C GLN A 62 -7.29 17.53 1.91
N PRO A 63 -7.61 18.29 0.85
CA PRO A 63 -6.63 19.17 0.20
C PRO A 63 -6.11 20.28 1.13
N GLU A 64 -6.90 20.68 2.14
CA GLU A 64 -6.53 21.69 3.13
C GLU A 64 -5.37 21.24 4.01
N GLY A 65 -5.23 19.93 4.22
CA GLY A 65 -4.17 19.32 5.02
C GLY A 65 -2.82 19.25 4.31
N LEU A 66 -2.78 19.44 2.98
CA LEU A 66 -1.57 19.24 2.18
C LEU A 66 -0.47 20.25 2.53
N ASP A 67 -0.79 21.54 2.58
CA ASP A 67 0.19 22.59 2.84
C ASP A 67 0.79 22.52 4.26
N PRO A 68 -0.02 22.35 5.33
CA PRO A 68 0.51 22.12 6.67
C PRO A 68 1.38 20.86 6.77
N TRP A 69 0.98 19.80 6.07
CA TRP A 69 1.74 18.56 6.05
C TRP A 69 3.11 18.76 5.35
N LEU A 70 3.14 19.41 4.19
CA LEU A 70 4.37 19.70 3.45
C LEU A 70 5.34 20.52 4.30
N LYS A 71 4.87 21.56 5.01
CA LYS A 71 5.70 22.35 5.92
C LYS A 71 6.33 21.50 7.02
N ARG A 72 5.57 20.59 7.62
CA ARG A 72 6.09 19.69 8.65
C ARG A 72 7.08 18.68 8.07
N ALA A 73 6.79 18.10 6.92
CA ALA A 73 7.64 17.10 6.28
C ALA A 73 8.99 17.68 5.82
N THR A 74 9.02 18.93 5.35
CA THR A 74 10.27 19.63 4.99
C THR A 74 11.12 19.98 6.22
N ALA A 75 10.51 20.18 7.38
CA ALA A 75 11.21 20.45 8.64
C ALA A 75 11.61 19.15 9.39
N SER A 76 11.23 17.97 8.90
CA SER A 76 11.50 16.70 9.55
C SER A 76 13.01 16.40 9.65
N PRO A 77 13.48 15.79 10.75
CA PRO A 77 14.86 15.32 10.86
C PRO A 77 15.19 14.21 9.85
N LEU A 78 14.19 13.47 9.37
CA LEU A 78 14.36 12.38 8.43
C LEU A 78 14.56 12.88 6.99
N GLU A 79 15.76 12.68 6.44
CA GLU A 79 16.10 13.10 5.08
C GLU A 79 15.15 12.51 4.03
N ALA A 80 14.73 11.27 4.19
CA ALA A 80 13.80 10.60 3.28
C ALA A 80 12.46 11.35 3.18
N LEU A 81 11.93 11.89 4.29
CA LEU A 81 10.70 12.67 4.30
C LEU A 81 10.90 14.06 3.69
N ARG A 82 12.04 14.71 3.93
CA ARG A 82 12.36 15.99 3.28
C ARG A 82 12.45 15.83 1.78
N ARG A 83 13.14 14.80 1.28
CA ARG A 83 13.22 14.50 -0.16
C ARG A 83 11.86 14.18 -0.76
N PHE A 84 11.04 13.42 -0.05
CA PHE A 84 9.69 13.12 -0.49
C PHE A 84 8.83 14.39 -0.59
N ALA A 85 8.88 15.25 0.42
CA ALA A 85 8.17 16.52 0.41
C ALA A 85 8.65 17.44 -0.73
N ALA A 86 9.96 17.50 -1.00
CA ALA A 86 10.51 18.24 -2.13
C ALA A 86 9.94 17.75 -3.48
N GLY A 87 9.91 16.43 -3.71
CA GLY A 87 9.29 15.88 -4.91
C GLY A 87 7.79 16.17 -5.03
N LEU A 88 7.06 16.22 -3.91
CA LEU A 88 5.66 16.64 -3.93
C LEU A 88 5.48 18.13 -4.25
N TYR A 89 6.46 18.98 -3.89
CA TYR A 89 6.45 20.39 -4.27
C TYR A 89 6.68 20.59 -5.77
N GLU A 90 7.55 19.78 -6.39
CA GLU A 90 7.77 19.84 -7.84
C GLU A 90 6.48 19.53 -8.62
N ASP A 91 5.69 18.57 -8.13
CA ASP A 91 4.43 18.17 -8.74
C ASP A 91 3.18 18.68 -7.98
N TYR A 92 3.32 19.79 -7.24
CA TYR A 92 2.29 20.29 -6.31
C TYR A 92 0.89 20.37 -6.92
N ALA A 93 0.76 20.93 -8.13
CA ALA A 93 -0.52 21.09 -8.79
C ALA A 93 -1.19 19.72 -9.07
N ALA A 94 -0.41 18.73 -9.51
CA ALA A 94 -0.89 17.39 -9.77
C ALA A 94 -1.28 16.66 -8.48
N VAL A 95 -0.45 16.80 -7.42
CA VAL A 95 -0.73 16.21 -6.10
C VAL A 95 -1.99 16.82 -5.50
N LYS A 96 -2.12 18.16 -5.54
CA LYS A 96 -3.32 18.87 -5.06
C LYS A 96 -4.57 18.46 -5.82
N ALA A 97 -4.49 18.35 -7.14
CA ALA A 97 -5.57 17.83 -7.97
C ALA A 97 -5.93 16.38 -7.58
N GLY A 98 -4.93 15.51 -7.32
CA GLY A 98 -5.14 14.12 -6.92
C GLY A 98 -5.88 13.96 -5.59
N VAL A 99 -5.66 14.86 -4.63
CA VAL A 99 -6.38 14.84 -3.34
C VAL A 99 -7.70 15.62 -3.35
N THR A 100 -7.93 16.46 -4.37
CA THR A 100 -9.15 17.26 -4.50
C THR A 100 -10.17 16.58 -5.40
N LEU A 101 -9.72 16.08 -6.57
CA LEU A 101 -10.61 15.55 -7.59
C LEU A 101 -11.12 14.15 -7.24
N ARG A 102 -12.38 13.91 -7.55
CA ARG A 102 -13.01 12.59 -7.39
C ARG A 102 -12.46 11.55 -8.38
N TRP A 103 -11.91 12.00 -9.49
CA TRP A 103 -11.38 11.17 -10.56
C TRP A 103 -9.99 10.65 -10.22
N SER A 104 -9.72 9.43 -10.60
CA SER A 104 -8.43 8.75 -10.39
C SER A 104 -7.99 8.12 -11.70
N SER A 105 -6.69 8.14 -11.98
CA SER A 105 -6.10 7.43 -13.13
C SER A 105 -6.07 5.90 -12.94
N GLY A 106 -6.38 5.41 -11.74
CA GLY A 106 -6.35 3.99 -11.40
C GLY A 106 -7.06 3.06 -12.40
N PRO A 107 -8.29 3.37 -12.87
CA PRO A 107 -8.95 2.56 -13.90
C PRO A 107 -8.17 2.54 -15.22
N VAL A 108 -7.61 3.66 -15.64
CA VAL A 108 -6.80 3.76 -16.87
C VAL A 108 -5.51 2.96 -16.74
N GLU A 109 -4.80 3.10 -15.61
CA GLU A 109 -3.60 2.32 -15.31
C GLU A 109 -3.89 0.82 -15.25
N GLY A 110 -5.01 0.42 -14.66
CA GLY A 110 -5.49 -0.95 -14.65
C GLY A 110 -5.70 -1.49 -16.07
N HIS A 111 -6.31 -0.72 -16.94
CA HIS A 111 -6.49 -1.07 -18.35
C HIS A 111 -5.16 -1.15 -19.11
N ILE A 112 -4.26 -0.21 -18.90
CA ILE A 112 -2.92 -0.23 -19.51
C ILE A 112 -2.14 -1.46 -19.05
N ASN A 113 -2.17 -1.80 -17.77
CA ASN A 113 -1.48 -2.98 -17.25
C ASN A 113 -2.06 -4.27 -17.82
N ARG A 114 -3.39 -4.35 -17.94
CA ARG A 114 -4.07 -5.48 -18.59
C ARG A 114 -3.66 -5.60 -20.06
N LEU A 115 -3.61 -4.50 -20.78
CA LEU A 115 -3.18 -4.46 -22.17
C LEU A 115 -1.73 -4.94 -22.33
N LYS A 116 -0.82 -4.46 -21.47
CA LYS A 116 0.57 -4.91 -21.42
C LYS A 116 0.68 -6.41 -21.13
N MET A 117 -0.14 -6.93 -20.22
CA MET A 117 -0.18 -8.36 -19.91
C MET A 117 -0.62 -9.19 -21.13
N LEU A 118 -1.71 -8.80 -21.79
CA LEU A 118 -2.19 -9.47 -23.00
C LEU A 118 -1.13 -9.45 -24.11
N LYS A 119 -0.47 -8.30 -24.34
CA LYS A 119 0.61 -8.19 -25.33
C LYS A 119 1.77 -9.14 -25.01
N ARG A 120 2.15 -9.27 -23.75
CA ARG A 120 3.22 -10.21 -23.32
C ARG A 120 2.80 -11.67 -23.55
N GLN A 121 1.56 -12.05 -23.23
CA GLN A 121 1.02 -13.39 -23.48
C GLN A 121 1.01 -13.76 -24.96
N MET A 122 0.92 -12.78 -25.84
CA MET A 122 0.96 -12.95 -27.30
C MET A 122 2.37 -12.79 -27.88
N PHE A 123 3.41 -12.81 -27.06
CA PHE A 123 4.82 -12.69 -27.45
C PHE A 123 5.13 -11.47 -28.34
N GLY A 124 4.36 -10.40 -28.21
CA GLY A 124 4.50 -9.18 -28.99
C GLY A 124 4.05 -9.28 -30.46
N ARG A 125 3.52 -10.42 -30.89
CA ARG A 125 3.09 -10.68 -32.28
C ARG A 125 1.64 -10.31 -32.55
N ALA A 126 0.95 -9.72 -31.58
CA ALA A 126 -0.43 -9.30 -31.74
C ALA A 126 -0.55 -8.06 -32.62
N HIS A 127 -1.25 -8.18 -33.75
CA HIS A 127 -1.74 -7.04 -34.47
C HIS A 127 -2.84 -6.33 -33.68
N LEU A 128 -3.06 -5.04 -33.96
CA LEU A 128 -3.97 -4.18 -33.18
C LEU A 128 -5.39 -4.77 -33.09
N ASP A 129 -5.91 -5.32 -34.22
CA ASP A 129 -7.26 -5.90 -34.27
C ASP A 129 -7.41 -7.10 -33.31
N LEU A 130 -6.43 -8.00 -33.32
CA LEU A 130 -6.46 -9.17 -32.46
C LEU A 130 -6.29 -8.77 -30.98
N LEU A 131 -5.44 -7.78 -30.70
CA LEU A 131 -5.23 -7.26 -29.36
C LEU A 131 -6.51 -6.59 -28.83
N SER A 132 -7.20 -5.77 -29.65
CA SER A 132 -8.46 -5.11 -29.30
C SER A 132 -9.55 -6.14 -29.00
N ARG A 133 -9.73 -7.13 -29.90
CA ARG A 133 -10.71 -8.22 -29.69
C ARG A 133 -10.44 -8.95 -28.37
N ARG A 134 -9.19 -9.34 -28.10
CA ARG A 134 -8.83 -10.00 -26.84
C ARG A 134 -9.01 -9.10 -25.61
N PHE A 135 -8.72 -7.82 -25.74
CA PHE A 135 -8.90 -6.88 -24.65
C PHE A 135 -10.37 -6.72 -24.28
N VAL A 136 -11.26 -6.66 -25.27
CA VAL A 136 -12.71 -6.51 -25.06
C VAL A 136 -13.35 -7.82 -24.59
N LEU A 137 -13.00 -8.96 -25.20
CA LEU A 137 -13.63 -10.24 -24.94
C LEU A 137 -13.03 -11.02 -23.77
N ALA A 138 -11.77 -10.73 -23.37
CA ALA A 138 -11.18 -11.40 -22.22
C ALA A 138 -11.96 -11.06 -20.95
N PRO A 139 -12.41 -12.05 -20.16
CA PRO A 139 -13.09 -11.79 -18.91
C PRO A 139 -12.21 -10.91 -18.03
N ARG A 140 -12.81 -9.91 -17.39
CA ARG A 140 -12.15 -9.16 -16.32
C ARG A 140 -11.76 -10.19 -15.26
N SER A 141 -10.47 -10.42 -15.07
CA SER A 141 -10.00 -11.22 -13.95
C SER A 141 -10.59 -10.56 -12.69
N GLN A 142 -11.55 -11.23 -12.08
CA GLN A 142 -11.99 -10.82 -10.74
C GLN A 142 -10.76 -10.86 -9.85
N PRO A 143 -10.61 -9.92 -8.91
CA PRO A 143 -9.54 -9.99 -7.94
C PRO A 143 -9.59 -11.39 -7.33
N THR A 144 -8.53 -12.16 -7.51
CA THR A 144 -8.40 -13.50 -6.97
C THR A 144 -8.76 -13.43 -5.50
N GLN A 145 -9.90 -13.97 -5.13
CA GLN A 145 -10.23 -14.19 -3.71
C GLN A 145 -8.99 -14.88 -3.15
N ALA A 146 -8.36 -14.23 -2.20
CA ALA A 146 -7.21 -14.76 -1.49
C ALA A 146 -7.51 -16.22 -1.15
N ALA A 147 -6.65 -17.12 -1.62
CA ALA A 147 -6.79 -18.56 -1.42
C ALA A 147 -7.19 -18.81 0.03
N ARG A 148 -8.34 -19.42 0.23
CA ARG A 148 -8.75 -19.90 1.55
C ARG A 148 -7.60 -20.74 2.12
N PRO A 149 -7.23 -20.56 3.38
CA PRO A 149 -6.24 -21.43 4.02
C PRO A 149 -6.69 -22.88 3.81
N ARG A 150 -5.83 -23.70 3.26
CA ARG A 150 -6.07 -25.15 3.17
C ARG A 150 -6.23 -25.66 4.59
N GLU A 151 -7.41 -26.15 4.89
CA GLU A 151 -7.71 -26.89 6.12
C GLU A 151 -6.72 -28.04 6.23
N PRO A 152 -6.03 -28.22 7.37
CA PRO A 152 -5.08 -29.31 7.51
C PRO A 152 -5.83 -30.63 7.38
N ALA A 153 -5.41 -31.47 6.43
CA ALA A 153 -5.95 -32.81 6.22
C ALA A 153 -5.92 -33.60 7.53
N GLN A 154 -7.10 -34.00 8.00
CA GLN A 154 -7.25 -34.92 9.14
C GLN A 154 -6.53 -36.21 8.81
N ARG A 155 -5.48 -36.53 9.55
CA ARG A 155 -4.80 -37.83 9.49
C ARG A 155 -5.80 -38.89 10.00
N PRO A 156 -6.00 -40.01 9.28
CA PRO A 156 -6.81 -41.10 9.80
C PRO A 156 -6.13 -41.68 11.04
N ALA A 157 -6.92 -41.89 12.10
CA ALA A 157 -6.50 -42.57 13.29
C ALA A 157 -6.15 -44.00 12.94
N VAL A 158 -4.90 -44.41 13.22
CA VAL A 158 -4.47 -45.80 13.16
C VAL A 158 -5.03 -46.45 14.42
N ALA A 159 -6.00 -47.34 14.24
CA ALA A 159 -6.49 -48.24 15.31
C ALA A 159 -5.44 -49.30 15.57
N ALA A 160 -5.07 -49.43 16.83
CA ALA A 160 -4.29 -50.53 17.35
C ALA A 160 -5.23 -51.66 17.81
#